data_a392a0f7d4ab60ee3089aa46023bfeba
#
_entry.id   a392a0f7d4ab60ee3089aa46023bfeba
#
_cell.length_a   1.000
_cell.length_b   1.000
_cell.length_c   1.000
_cell.angle_alpha   90.00
_cell.angle_beta   90.00
_cell.angle_gamma   90.00
#
_symmetry.space_group_name_H-M   'P 1'
#
loop_
_entity.id
_entity.type
_entity.pdbx_description
1 polymer ?
#
loop_
_entity_poly.entity_id
_entity_poly.type
_entity_poly.pdbx_seq_one_letter_code
_entity_poly.pdbx_strand_id
1 'polypeptide(L)'
;FAGRCYNRDNRQHVAVVRHKHLFAFSSDLPLSSMASNKSYIIVGAGVFGVSTAFHLIKKYPNADITLVDRDAFDQDTRVAASWDWNKVVRADYDDIVYCKMAIESQDMFKTDNLWKPYFYQTGIYWMCRSDYAQDVVNNYKKLGRTADLAAVPIDEARKLYGGLFEDADYTGVKEVLVNKSSGWATAGECLIGITREALRLGVKYKQAEVASLQFDNGRVTGIKTGDGETLTAAHTLLCTGAYTPKLLEYCAQASGNNDLCAGERIVAGGITTGMTKLDEESYRRFASMPVGVQGYTAEDGPFIGSLPPTRDRELKWWGEKIFKNDTEVLPGRIVSAPPAKPDYGQWEVSERLKEDIQHANHVFYGKKSAHWKLEKHRICWDAFTTSSDFIISPHTAAKGLYVATCGNFHGWKFFPVLGKYIISMLEGTLEPELSEKWGWDRERPDPKYFADWPRHDMKDMLDPVRTSKL
;
A
#
# COMPACT_ATOMS: atom_id res chain seq x y z
N PHE A 1 -19.00 47.63 30.04
CA PHE A 1 -18.42 47.60 31.39
C PHE A 1 -17.23 46.70 31.35
N ALA A 2 -16.06 47.24 31.24
CA ALA A 2 -14.92 47.31 32.14
C ALA A 2 -14.56 45.91 32.71
N GLY A 3 -13.50 45.23 32.44
CA GLY A 3 -12.09 45.66 32.44
C GLY A 3 -11.38 44.98 33.58
N ARG A 4 -10.33 44.22 33.30
CA ARG A 4 -9.06 44.24 34.02
C ARG A 4 -8.07 43.19 33.50
N CYS A 5 -6.97 43.72 33.01
CA CYS A 5 -5.70 43.02 32.81
C CYS A 5 -5.15 42.47 34.12
N TYR A 6 -4.50 41.32 34.12
CA TYR A 6 -3.37 41.04 34.98
C TYR A 6 -2.29 40.30 34.20
N ASN A 7 -1.16 40.97 34.11
CA ASN A 7 0.13 40.51 33.61
C ASN A 7 0.92 39.96 34.81
N ARG A 8 1.66 38.82 34.61
CA ARG A 8 3.02 38.65 35.13
C ARG A 8 3.52 37.23 34.94
N ASP A 9 4.50 37.19 34.07
CA ASP A 9 5.75 36.45 34.13
C ASP A 9 5.96 35.46 35.31
N ASN A 10 6.27 34.22 34.92
CA ASN A 10 7.32 33.45 35.57
C ASN A 10 7.86 32.40 34.58
N ARG A 11 8.91 32.77 33.86
CA ARG A 11 9.76 31.83 33.10
C ARG A 11 10.74 31.20 34.07
N GLN A 12 10.57 29.93 34.38
CA GLN A 12 11.68 29.12 34.88
C GLN A 12 12.30 28.35 33.69
N HIS A 13 13.48 28.76 33.29
CA HIS A 13 14.32 28.04 32.35
C HIS A 13 14.86 26.76 33.01
N VAL A 14 14.40 25.61 32.55
CA VAL A 14 15.08 24.36 32.80
C VAL A 14 16.03 24.14 31.62
N ALA A 15 17.32 24.32 31.87
CA ALA A 15 18.36 24.02 30.90
C ALA A 15 18.52 22.50 30.75
N VAL A 16 18.03 21.93 29.64
CA VAL A 16 18.34 20.55 29.26
C VAL A 16 19.70 20.55 28.58
N VAL A 17 20.70 20.06 29.27
CA VAL A 17 22.04 19.81 28.72
C VAL A 17 21.97 18.63 27.78
N ARG A 18 21.95 18.90 26.48
CA ARG A 18 22.13 17.86 25.44
C ARG A 18 23.63 17.54 25.34
N HIS A 19 24.01 16.37 25.81
CA HIS A 19 25.31 15.81 25.50
C HIS A 19 25.33 15.37 24.01
N LYS A 20 26.01 16.16 23.17
CA LYS A 20 26.39 15.76 21.84
C LYS A 20 27.60 14.81 21.95
N HIS A 21 27.37 13.51 21.81
CA HIS A 21 28.46 12.59 21.49
C HIS A 21 28.80 12.74 20.00
N LEU A 22 29.80 13.51 19.70
CA LEU A 22 30.48 13.48 18.39
C LEU A 22 31.30 12.18 18.33
N PHE A 23 30.83 11.21 17.56
CA PHE A 23 31.68 10.12 17.10
C PHE A 23 32.49 10.63 15.90
N ALA A 24 33.79 10.85 16.13
CA ALA A 24 34.74 11.06 15.05
C ALA A 24 34.93 9.73 14.31
N PHE A 25 34.47 9.66 13.06
CA PHE A 25 34.82 8.58 12.15
C PHE A 25 36.24 8.84 11.62
N SER A 26 37.16 7.95 11.96
CA SER A 26 38.47 7.87 11.35
C SER A 26 38.37 7.48 9.88
N SER A 27 38.81 8.35 8.99
CA SER A 27 38.80 8.17 7.54
C SER A 27 40.07 7.50 7.08
N ASP A 28 40.32 6.26 7.37
CA ASP A 28 41.41 5.50 6.73
C ASP A 28 41.02 4.03 6.56
N LEU A 29 40.19 3.75 5.54
CA LEU A 29 40.08 2.44 4.93
C LEU A 29 40.30 2.58 3.42
N PRO A 30 41.12 1.73 2.80
CA PRO A 30 41.46 1.85 1.40
C PRO A 30 40.21 1.59 0.52
N LEU A 31 39.99 2.48 -0.45
CA LEU A 31 38.89 2.45 -1.43
C LEU A 31 38.81 1.16 -2.28
N SER A 32 39.78 0.27 -2.19
CA SER A 32 39.83 -0.98 -2.95
C SER A 32 39.11 -2.17 -2.33
N SER A 33 38.63 -2.07 -1.08
CA SER A 33 37.88 -3.20 -0.41
C SER A 33 36.36 -3.06 -0.46
N MET A 34 35.82 -1.98 -1.03
CA MET A 34 34.37 -1.76 -1.09
C MET A 34 33.63 -2.41 -2.29
N ALA A 35 34.37 -3.12 -3.16
CA ALA A 35 33.79 -3.75 -4.36
C ALA A 35 33.12 -5.11 -4.10
N SER A 36 33.11 -5.64 -2.87
CA SER A 36 32.89 -7.08 -2.69
C SER A 36 31.75 -7.51 -1.79
N ASN A 37 30.65 -6.78 -1.58
CA ASN A 37 29.52 -7.43 -0.89
C ASN A 37 28.17 -6.72 -1.06
N LYS A 38 27.77 -6.45 -2.29
CA LYS A 38 26.37 -6.07 -2.56
C LYS A 38 25.54 -7.33 -2.76
N SER A 39 25.21 -7.98 -1.65
CA SER A 39 24.28 -9.12 -1.63
C SER A 39 23.03 -8.76 -0.85
N TYR A 40 21.88 -9.09 -1.45
CA TYR A 40 20.56 -8.72 -0.95
C TYR A 40 19.62 -9.93 -0.96
N ILE A 41 18.95 -10.14 0.16
CA ILE A 41 17.75 -10.99 0.23
C ILE A 41 16.57 -10.06 0.40
N ILE A 42 15.62 -10.13 -0.54
CA ILE A 42 14.37 -9.37 -0.52
C ILE A 42 13.24 -10.37 -0.28
N VAL A 43 12.57 -10.27 0.85
CA VAL A 43 11.48 -11.17 1.24
C VAL A 43 10.15 -10.52 0.90
N GLY A 44 9.40 -11.15 -0.01
CA GLY A 44 8.14 -10.67 -0.54
C GLY A 44 8.28 -10.06 -1.95
N ALA A 45 7.69 -10.75 -2.95
CA ALA A 45 7.66 -10.33 -4.34
C ALA A 45 6.37 -9.54 -4.67
N GLY A 46 5.95 -8.65 -3.78
CA GLY A 46 4.98 -7.61 -4.03
C GLY A 46 5.62 -6.37 -4.67
N VAL A 47 4.86 -5.27 -4.83
CA VAL A 47 5.35 -4.05 -5.51
C VAL A 47 6.59 -3.44 -4.84
N PHE A 48 6.71 -3.50 -3.51
CA PHE A 48 7.89 -3.02 -2.79
C PHE A 48 9.13 -3.86 -3.13
N GLY A 49 9.02 -5.19 -3.03
CA GLY A 49 10.13 -6.10 -3.27
C GLY A 49 10.55 -6.17 -4.73
N VAL A 50 9.60 -6.30 -5.65
CA VAL A 50 9.88 -6.36 -7.09
C VAL A 50 10.47 -5.04 -7.60
N SER A 51 9.90 -3.89 -7.18
CA SER A 51 10.47 -2.57 -7.53
C SER A 51 11.90 -2.44 -7.03
N THR A 52 12.17 -2.87 -5.79
CA THR A 52 13.52 -2.83 -5.21
C THR A 52 14.48 -3.72 -5.98
N ALA A 53 14.11 -4.98 -6.24
CA ALA A 53 14.94 -5.93 -6.98
C ALA A 53 15.28 -5.41 -8.39
N PHE A 54 14.27 -4.89 -9.10
CA PHE A 54 14.43 -4.31 -10.44
C PHE A 54 15.37 -3.10 -10.45
N HIS A 55 15.18 -2.15 -9.55
CA HIS A 55 16.04 -0.96 -9.48
C HIS A 55 17.44 -1.29 -8.98
N LEU A 56 17.61 -2.24 -8.04
CA LEU A 56 18.93 -2.69 -7.57
C LEU A 56 19.74 -3.31 -8.69
N ILE A 57 19.17 -4.25 -9.45
CA ILE A 57 19.90 -4.92 -10.51
C ILE A 57 20.25 -3.97 -11.65
N LYS A 58 19.39 -2.99 -11.95
CA LYS A 58 19.70 -1.94 -12.92
C LYS A 58 20.85 -1.04 -12.44
N LYS A 59 20.86 -0.68 -11.16
CA LYS A 59 21.90 0.18 -10.57
C LYS A 59 23.22 -0.58 -10.35
N TYR A 60 23.13 -1.85 -9.96
CA TYR A 60 24.24 -2.73 -9.62
C TYR A 60 24.17 -4.06 -10.37
N PRO A 61 24.56 -4.11 -11.66
CA PRO A 61 24.37 -5.32 -12.47
C PRO A 61 25.09 -6.58 -11.98
N ASN A 62 26.10 -6.40 -11.09
CA ASN A 62 26.89 -7.50 -10.50
C ASN A 62 26.48 -7.80 -9.05
N ALA A 63 25.41 -7.21 -8.53
CA ALA A 63 24.92 -7.52 -7.19
C ALA A 63 24.28 -8.91 -7.15
N ASP A 64 24.50 -9.62 -6.04
CA ASP A 64 23.79 -10.87 -5.76
C ASP A 64 22.44 -10.54 -5.12
N ILE A 65 21.34 -10.68 -5.88
CA ILE A 65 20.00 -10.33 -5.42
C ILE A 65 19.13 -11.56 -5.51
N THR A 66 18.61 -11.99 -4.36
CA THR A 66 17.62 -13.07 -4.28
C THR A 66 16.28 -12.50 -3.79
N LEU A 67 15.27 -12.59 -4.65
CA LEU A 67 13.88 -12.27 -4.34
C LEU A 67 13.18 -13.54 -3.89
N VAL A 68 12.67 -13.55 -2.66
CA VAL A 68 12.04 -14.71 -2.02
C VAL A 68 10.57 -14.45 -1.82
N ASP A 69 9.72 -15.35 -2.28
CA ASP A 69 8.28 -15.32 -1.98
C ASP A 69 7.74 -16.76 -1.88
N ARG A 70 6.68 -16.94 -1.11
CA ARG A 70 6.03 -18.26 -0.97
C ARG A 70 5.29 -18.69 -2.22
N ASP A 71 4.76 -17.72 -3.01
CA ASP A 71 4.03 -17.97 -4.24
C ASP A 71 4.98 -17.93 -5.45
N ALA A 72 4.69 -18.69 -6.49
CA ALA A 72 5.36 -18.50 -7.77
C ALA A 72 5.05 -17.10 -8.33
N PHE A 73 6.04 -16.42 -8.91
CA PHE A 73 5.87 -15.03 -9.36
C PHE A 73 4.85 -14.88 -10.50
N ASP A 74 4.67 -15.92 -11.30
CA ASP A 74 3.77 -15.99 -12.46
C ASP A 74 2.48 -16.78 -12.21
N GLN A 75 2.18 -17.07 -10.96
CA GLN A 75 0.93 -17.69 -10.56
C GLN A 75 -0.26 -16.78 -10.88
N ASP A 76 -1.33 -17.32 -11.45
CA ASP A 76 -2.50 -16.58 -11.91
C ASP A 76 -3.19 -15.78 -10.79
N THR A 77 -3.17 -16.31 -9.57
CA THR A 77 -3.73 -15.65 -8.40
C THR A 77 -2.76 -15.73 -7.24
N ARG A 78 -2.44 -14.60 -6.64
CA ARG A 78 -1.56 -14.51 -5.45
C ARG A 78 -2.27 -13.83 -4.31
N VAL A 79 -1.93 -14.22 -3.09
CA VAL A 79 -2.53 -13.62 -1.88
C VAL A 79 -2.05 -12.20 -1.62
N ALA A 80 -0.91 -11.81 -2.20
CA ALA A 80 -0.35 -10.47 -2.04
C ALA A 80 -1.34 -9.37 -2.46
N ALA A 81 -1.42 -8.27 -1.70
CA ALA A 81 -2.18 -7.07 -2.08
C ALA A 81 -1.75 -6.49 -3.43
N SER A 82 -0.50 -6.75 -3.81
CA SER A 82 0.07 -6.30 -5.08
C SER A 82 -0.49 -7.00 -6.30
N TRP A 83 -1.00 -8.24 -6.13
CA TRP A 83 -1.72 -8.95 -7.17
C TRP A 83 -3.19 -8.54 -7.16
N ASP A 84 -3.73 -8.17 -8.30
CA ASP A 84 -5.15 -7.88 -8.50
C ASP A 84 -5.42 -7.88 -10.01
N TRP A 85 -6.70 -7.90 -10.41
CA TRP A 85 -7.08 -7.72 -11.81
C TRP A 85 -6.71 -6.33 -12.33
N ASN A 86 -7.02 -5.30 -11.53
CA ASN A 86 -6.70 -3.91 -11.82
C ASN A 86 -6.47 -3.10 -10.54
N LYS A 87 -5.70 -2.02 -10.65
CA LYS A 87 -5.42 -1.06 -9.55
C LYS A 87 -5.46 0.36 -10.08
N VAL A 88 -5.85 1.29 -9.22
CA VAL A 88 -5.87 2.72 -9.51
C VAL A 88 -4.45 3.25 -9.68
N VAL A 89 -4.22 4.03 -10.74
CA VAL A 89 -3.00 4.82 -10.96
C VAL A 89 -3.39 6.29 -11.00
N ARG A 90 -3.06 7.01 -9.96
CA ARG A 90 -3.40 8.42 -9.76
C ARG A 90 -2.27 9.18 -9.09
N ALA A 91 -2.23 10.50 -9.27
CA ALA A 91 -1.34 11.39 -8.54
C ALA A 91 -2.12 12.44 -7.73
N ASP A 92 -3.36 12.12 -7.43
CA ASP A 92 -4.31 12.96 -6.71
C ASP A 92 -4.08 12.79 -5.21
N TYR A 93 -3.26 13.67 -4.62
CA TYR A 93 -2.89 13.69 -3.20
C TYR A 93 -2.92 15.12 -2.65
N ASP A 94 -3.47 15.27 -1.46
CA ASP A 94 -3.38 16.45 -0.61
C ASP A 94 -1.99 16.58 0.04
N ASP A 95 -1.32 15.46 0.32
CA ASP A 95 0.09 15.42 0.71
C ASP A 95 1.00 15.68 -0.50
N ILE A 96 1.77 16.76 -0.46
CA ILE A 96 2.63 17.19 -1.58
C ILE A 96 3.77 16.21 -1.89
N VAL A 97 4.25 15.48 -0.88
CA VAL A 97 5.31 14.46 -1.04
C VAL A 97 4.79 13.30 -1.88
N TYR A 98 3.61 12.77 -1.50
CA TYR A 98 2.97 11.71 -2.28
C TYR A 98 2.47 12.20 -3.63
N CYS A 99 2.00 13.45 -3.75
CA CYS A 99 1.63 14.04 -5.03
C CYS A 99 2.83 14.05 -5.99
N LYS A 100 3.99 14.58 -5.56
CA LYS A 100 5.24 14.62 -6.33
C LYS A 100 5.70 13.22 -6.76
N MET A 101 5.75 12.28 -5.81
CA MET A 101 6.17 10.90 -6.06
C MET A 101 5.20 10.18 -7.01
N ALA A 102 3.90 10.41 -6.87
CA ALA A 102 2.87 9.79 -7.72
C ALA A 102 2.90 10.36 -9.15
N ILE A 103 3.18 11.66 -9.32
CA ILE A 103 3.40 12.28 -10.64
C ILE A 103 4.61 11.63 -11.32
N GLU A 104 5.75 11.47 -10.61
CA GLU A 104 6.93 10.78 -11.14
C GLU A 104 6.59 9.35 -11.61
N SER A 105 5.85 8.60 -10.81
CA SER A 105 5.39 7.27 -11.15
C SER A 105 4.44 7.25 -12.35
N GLN A 106 3.49 8.16 -12.39
CA GLN A 106 2.52 8.26 -13.47
C GLN A 106 3.19 8.67 -14.80
N ASP A 107 4.21 9.51 -14.76
CA ASP A 107 5.01 9.86 -15.93
C ASP A 107 5.71 8.60 -16.51
N MET A 108 6.24 7.71 -15.65
CA MET A 108 6.80 6.43 -16.10
C MET A 108 5.73 5.52 -16.73
N PHE A 109 4.55 5.42 -16.12
CA PHE A 109 3.44 4.67 -16.73
C PHE A 109 3.01 5.21 -18.10
N LYS A 110 3.19 6.49 -18.37
CA LYS A 110 2.83 7.11 -19.65
C LYS A 110 3.91 7.00 -20.72
N THR A 111 5.17 7.07 -20.34
CA THR A 111 6.29 7.31 -21.28
C THR A 111 7.27 6.14 -21.40
N ASP A 112 7.48 5.36 -20.35
CA ASP A 112 8.43 4.26 -20.37
C ASP A 112 7.81 3.00 -21.00
N ASN A 113 8.50 2.41 -21.99
CA ASN A 113 8.04 1.27 -22.76
C ASN A 113 7.81 0.00 -21.92
N LEU A 114 8.45 -0.12 -20.76
CA LEU A 114 8.25 -1.24 -19.85
C LEU A 114 6.94 -1.15 -19.07
N TRP A 115 6.54 0.07 -18.69
CA TRP A 115 5.37 0.33 -17.82
C TRP A 115 4.11 0.66 -18.60
N LYS A 116 4.26 1.40 -19.71
CA LYS A 116 3.15 1.90 -20.55
C LYS A 116 2.15 0.83 -21.00
N PRO A 117 2.55 -0.41 -21.34
CA PRO A 117 1.60 -1.43 -21.79
C PRO A 117 0.53 -1.82 -20.76
N TYR A 118 0.79 -1.56 -19.48
CA TYR A 118 -0.11 -1.93 -18.39
C TYR A 118 -1.06 -0.79 -17.96
N PHE A 119 -0.85 0.43 -18.45
CA PHE A 119 -1.58 1.62 -18.00
C PHE A 119 -2.67 2.05 -18.98
N TYR A 120 -3.85 2.34 -18.44
CA TYR A 120 -5.02 2.84 -19.14
C TYR A 120 -5.42 4.21 -18.56
N GLN A 121 -5.16 5.27 -19.31
CA GLN A 121 -5.49 6.62 -18.91
C GLN A 121 -6.95 6.92 -19.20
N THR A 122 -7.84 6.58 -18.25
CA THR A 122 -9.28 6.81 -18.34
C THR A 122 -9.77 7.99 -17.49
N GLY A 123 -8.89 8.54 -16.67
CA GLY A 123 -9.22 9.60 -15.73
C GLY A 123 -9.68 9.07 -14.37
N ILE A 124 -9.94 10.02 -13.47
CA ILE A 124 -10.57 9.79 -12.17
C ILE A 124 -11.75 10.75 -12.00
N TYR A 125 -12.78 10.27 -11.33
CA TYR A 125 -13.96 10.99 -10.89
C TYR A 125 -14.12 10.78 -9.39
N TRP A 126 -13.76 11.79 -8.58
CA TRP A 126 -13.67 11.64 -7.13
C TRP A 126 -14.65 12.56 -6.43
N MET A 127 -15.66 11.99 -5.81
CA MET A 127 -16.67 12.71 -5.03
C MET A 127 -16.11 13.07 -3.65
N CYS A 128 -15.83 14.34 -3.41
CA CYS A 128 -15.20 14.87 -2.20
C CYS A 128 -16.21 15.59 -1.31
N ARG A 129 -16.20 15.29 0.00
CA ARG A 129 -17.00 15.99 1.02
C ARG A 129 -16.20 17.08 1.72
N SER A 130 -14.86 17.02 1.66
CA SER A 130 -13.89 17.99 2.19
C SER A 130 -13.36 18.90 1.07
N ASP A 131 -12.36 19.72 1.38
CA ASP A 131 -11.62 20.55 0.41
C ASP A 131 -10.56 19.76 -0.38
N TYR A 132 -10.54 18.43 -0.27
CA TYR A 132 -9.56 17.56 -0.91
C TYR A 132 -9.33 17.85 -2.40
N ALA A 133 -10.40 18.10 -3.16
CA ALA A 133 -10.28 18.40 -4.58
C ALA A 133 -9.47 19.67 -4.84
N GLN A 134 -9.70 20.73 -4.04
CA GLN A 134 -8.94 21.98 -4.13
C GLN A 134 -7.48 21.80 -3.72
N ASP A 135 -7.21 21.01 -2.67
CA ASP A 135 -5.87 20.73 -2.19
C ASP A 135 -5.04 20.00 -3.24
N VAL A 136 -5.63 19.01 -3.92
CA VAL A 136 -4.99 18.32 -5.04
C VAL A 136 -4.69 19.30 -6.18
N VAL A 137 -5.65 20.13 -6.61
CA VAL A 137 -5.45 21.14 -7.65
C VAL A 137 -4.32 22.10 -7.27
N ASN A 138 -4.26 22.53 -6.00
CA ASN A 138 -3.23 23.43 -5.50
C ASN A 138 -1.84 22.76 -5.48
N ASN A 139 -1.76 21.48 -5.14
CA ASN A 139 -0.50 20.76 -5.15
C ASN A 139 0.06 20.60 -6.57
N TYR A 140 -0.76 20.31 -7.56
CA TYR A 140 -0.32 20.32 -8.96
C TYR A 140 0.22 21.67 -9.39
N LYS A 141 -0.45 22.77 -9.01
CA LYS A 141 0.04 24.13 -9.28
C LYS A 141 1.38 24.41 -8.59
N LYS A 142 1.52 24.07 -7.30
CA LYS A 142 2.78 24.24 -6.54
C LYS A 142 3.93 23.47 -7.16
N LEU A 143 3.66 22.30 -7.73
CA LEU A 143 4.66 21.46 -8.41
C LEU A 143 4.91 21.90 -9.87
N GLY A 144 4.29 22.99 -10.35
CA GLY A 144 4.45 23.47 -11.72
C GLY A 144 3.93 22.50 -12.77
N ARG A 145 2.97 21.62 -12.41
CA ARG A 145 2.40 20.61 -13.31
C ARG A 145 1.10 21.11 -13.92
N THR A 146 1.05 21.05 -15.25
CA THR A 146 -0.21 21.22 -16.00
C THR A 146 -0.86 19.87 -16.19
N ALA A 147 -2.12 19.75 -15.80
CA ALA A 147 -2.94 18.57 -16.02
C ALA A 147 -4.36 19.00 -16.38
N ASP A 148 -5.08 18.17 -17.10
CA ASP A 148 -6.53 18.34 -17.29
C ASP A 148 -7.24 17.87 -16.02
N LEU A 149 -7.26 18.75 -15.03
CA LEU A 149 -7.68 18.49 -13.66
C LEU A 149 -8.44 19.72 -13.14
N ALA A 150 -9.59 19.48 -12.52
CA ALA A 150 -10.42 20.51 -11.93
C ALA A 150 -11.24 19.96 -10.75
N ALA A 151 -11.54 20.83 -9.79
CA ALA A 151 -12.65 20.66 -8.87
C ALA A 151 -13.93 21.19 -9.57
N VAL A 152 -14.91 20.33 -9.74
CA VAL A 152 -16.10 20.56 -10.56
C VAL A 152 -17.34 20.59 -9.66
N PRO A 153 -18.23 21.60 -9.78
CA PRO A 153 -19.51 21.61 -9.09
C PRO A 153 -20.36 20.38 -9.43
N ILE A 154 -21.15 19.89 -8.45
CA ILE A 154 -21.93 18.64 -8.58
C ILE A 154 -22.85 18.65 -9.81
N ASP A 155 -23.57 19.75 -10.07
CA ASP A 155 -24.53 19.85 -11.17
C ASP A 155 -23.87 19.76 -12.57
N GLU A 156 -22.61 20.15 -12.67
CA GLU A 156 -21.80 19.99 -13.86
C GLU A 156 -21.21 18.57 -13.93
N ALA A 157 -20.68 18.09 -12.80
CA ALA A 157 -20.04 16.80 -12.71
C ALA A 157 -20.99 15.65 -13.06
N ARG A 158 -22.26 15.71 -12.63
CA ARG A 158 -23.32 14.73 -12.97
C ARG A 158 -23.50 14.51 -14.47
N LYS A 159 -23.22 15.52 -15.29
CA LYS A 159 -23.38 15.48 -16.76
C LYS A 159 -22.16 14.90 -17.48
N LEU A 160 -21.04 14.81 -16.77
CA LEU A 160 -19.80 14.27 -17.35
C LEU A 160 -19.94 12.79 -17.69
N TYR A 161 -19.14 12.34 -18.62
CA TYR A 161 -19.11 10.95 -19.06
C TYR A 161 -20.49 10.39 -19.50
N GLY A 162 -21.31 11.26 -20.10
CA GLY A 162 -22.66 10.90 -20.55
C GLY A 162 -23.63 10.58 -19.40
N GLY A 163 -23.47 11.23 -18.24
CA GLY A 163 -24.31 11.00 -17.08
C GLY A 163 -24.07 9.64 -16.42
N LEU A 164 -22.86 9.09 -16.54
CA LEU A 164 -22.53 7.76 -16.00
C LEU A 164 -22.82 7.67 -14.50
N PHE A 165 -22.45 8.70 -13.75
CA PHE A 165 -22.60 8.81 -12.29
C PHE A 165 -23.77 9.72 -11.88
N GLU A 166 -24.73 10.02 -12.76
CA GLU A 166 -25.83 10.93 -12.45
C GLU A 166 -26.71 10.50 -11.27
N ASP A 167 -26.86 9.16 -11.09
CA ASP A 167 -27.63 8.54 -10.01
C ASP A 167 -26.79 8.15 -8.79
N ALA A 168 -25.50 8.53 -8.75
CA ALA A 168 -24.65 8.27 -7.58
C ALA A 168 -25.17 9.03 -6.34
N ASP A 169 -24.83 8.54 -5.18
CA ASP A 169 -25.17 9.21 -3.93
C ASP A 169 -24.21 10.38 -3.67
N TYR A 170 -24.72 11.60 -3.89
CA TYR A 170 -23.99 12.84 -3.65
C TYR A 170 -24.27 13.45 -2.27
N THR A 171 -24.86 12.70 -1.35
CA THR A 171 -25.15 13.19 0.01
C THR A 171 -23.86 13.66 0.68
N GLY A 172 -23.82 14.95 1.06
CA GLY A 172 -22.67 15.59 1.68
C GLY A 172 -21.48 15.87 0.74
N VAL A 173 -21.52 15.46 -0.52
CA VAL A 173 -20.48 15.80 -1.50
C VAL A 173 -20.48 17.30 -1.73
N LYS A 174 -19.29 17.91 -1.71
CA LYS A 174 -19.04 19.34 -1.89
C LYS A 174 -18.77 19.65 -3.35
N GLU A 175 -17.87 18.89 -3.92
CA GLU A 175 -17.43 19.01 -5.31
C GLU A 175 -16.81 17.68 -5.79
N VAL A 176 -16.55 17.59 -7.07
CA VAL A 176 -15.95 16.40 -7.69
C VAL A 176 -14.60 16.76 -8.28
N LEU A 177 -13.54 16.06 -7.83
CA LEU A 177 -12.25 16.14 -8.50
C LEU A 177 -12.31 15.31 -9.78
N VAL A 178 -12.08 15.96 -10.91
CA VAL A 178 -11.92 15.32 -12.22
C VAL A 178 -10.49 15.50 -12.67
N ASN A 179 -9.75 14.38 -12.86
CA ASN A 179 -8.38 14.42 -13.36
C ASN A 179 -8.25 13.42 -14.52
N LYS A 180 -8.18 13.92 -15.75
CA LYS A 180 -8.07 13.09 -16.95
C LYS A 180 -6.68 12.48 -17.15
N SER A 181 -5.69 12.89 -16.36
CA SER A 181 -4.34 12.30 -16.44
C SER A 181 -4.18 11.04 -15.62
N SER A 182 -5.10 10.74 -14.72
CA SER A 182 -5.16 9.51 -13.90
C SER A 182 -5.82 8.35 -14.66
N GLY A 183 -5.89 7.18 -14.05
CA GLY A 183 -6.49 5.98 -14.65
C GLY A 183 -6.23 4.74 -13.81
N TRP A 184 -6.00 3.63 -14.48
CA TRP A 184 -5.80 2.33 -13.83
C TRP A 184 -4.77 1.46 -14.59
N ALA A 185 -4.32 0.40 -13.97
CA ALA A 185 -3.38 -0.54 -14.58
C ALA A 185 -3.82 -2.00 -14.37
N THR A 186 -3.43 -2.90 -15.31
CA THR A 186 -3.56 -4.36 -15.15
C THR A 186 -2.52 -4.83 -14.14
N ALA A 187 -2.93 -4.94 -12.88
CA ALA A 187 -2.01 -5.04 -11.76
C ALA A 187 -1.23 -6.36 -11.71
N GLY A 188 -1.91 -7.49 -11.91
CA GLY A 188 -1.27 -8.82 -11.92
C GLY A 188 -0.31 -8.96 -13.09
N GLU A 189 -0.73 -8.58 -14.29
CA GLU A 189 0.10 -8.61 -15.51
C GLU A 189 1.35 -7.73 -15.35
N CYS A 190 1.18 -6.52 -14.82
CA CYS A 190 2.28 -5.61 -14.56
C CYS A 190 3.28 -6.20 -13.56
N LEU A 191 2.79 -6.74 -12.44
CA LEU A 191 3.64 -7.35 -11.41
C LEU A 191 4.47 -8.50 -11.99
N ILE A 192 3.83 -9.40 -12.76
CA ILE A 192 4.49 -10.52 -13.45
C ILE A 192 5.51 -10.01 -14.47
N GLY A 193 5.13 -9.03 -15.28
CA GLY A 193 6.00 -8.47 -16.32
C GLY A 193 7.27 -7.84 -15.78
N ILE A 194 7.15 -7.00 -14.72
CA ILE A 194 8.31 -6.37 -14.10
C ILE A 194 9.18 -7.38 -13.35
N THR A 195 8.56 -8.37 -12.68
CA THR A 195 9.31 -9.46 -12.06
C THR A 195 10.13 -10.23 -13.10
N ARG A 196 9.52 -10.60 -14.22
CA ARG A 196 10.19 -11.29 -15.33
C ARG A 196 11.36 -10.48 -15.89
N GLU A 197 11.21 -9.16 -16.01
CA GLU A 197 12.29 -8.29 -16.44
C GLU A 197 13.43 -8.23 -15.40
N ALA A 198 13.13 -8.15 -14.10
CA ALA A 198 14.14 -8.20 -13.05
C ALA A 198 14.94 -9.53 -13.09
N LEU A 199 14.26 -10.67 -13.30
CA LEU A 199 14.90 -11.98 -13.47
C LEU A 199 15.79 -12.03 -14.72
N ARG A 200 15.31 -11.48 -15.84
CA ARG A 200 16.10 -11.39 -17.08
C ARG A 200 17.39 -10.58 -16.88
N LEU A 201 17.36 -9.59 -16.02
CA LEU A 201 18.53 -8.76 -15.68
C LEU A 201 19.50 -9.43 -14.67
N GLY A 202 19.13 -10.58 -14.09
CA GLY A 202 20.01 -11.35 -13.21
C GLY A 202 19.55 -11.50 -11.76
N VAL A 203 18.38 -11.00 -11.39
CA VAL A 203 17.77 -11.29 -10.07
C VAL A 203 17.42 -12.78 -10.00
N LYS A 204 17.73 -13.43 -8.88
CA LYS A 204 17.33 -14.81 -8.60
C LYS A 204 15.96 -14.82 -7.93
N TYR A 205 15.09 -15.74 -8.30
CA TYR A 205 13.81 -15.97 -7.62
C TYR A 205 13.86 -17.28 -6.84
N LYS A 206 13.48 -17.23 -5.57
CA LYS A 206 13.34 -18.41 -4.72
C LYS A 206 11.90 -18.48 -4.22
N GLN A 207 11.18 -19.51 -4.69
CA GLN A 207 9.87 -19.82 -4.12
C GLN A 207 10.06 -20.54 -2.79
N ALA A 208 9.82 -19.84 -1.69
CA ALA A 208 9.90 -20.40 -0.34
C ALA A 208 9.15 -19.51 0.66
N GLU A 209 8.55 -20.13 1.67
CA GLU A 209 8.02 -19.42 2.84
C GLU A 209 9.16 -19.16 3.82
N VAL A 210 9.36 -17.91 4.23
CA VAL A 210 10.38 -17.54 5.20
C VAL A 210 9.85 -17.80 6.62
N ALA A 211 10.55 -18.62 7.37
CA ALA A 211 10.19 -19.00 8.74
C ALA A 211 10.81 -18.06 9.78
N SER A 212 12.07 -17.65 9.59
CA SER A 212 12.78 -16.78 10.54
C SER A 212 13.97 -16.06 9.89
N LEU A 213 14.51 -15.08 10.62
CA LEU A 213 15.78 -14.44 10.30
C LEU A 213 16.96 -15.24 10.87
N GLN A 214 18.12 -15.14 10.20
CA GLN A 214 19.39 -15.65 10.69
C GLN A 214 20.20 -14.53 11.32
N PHE A 215 20.77 -14.79 12.48
CA PHE A 215 21.55 -13.81 13.23
C PHE A 215 22.99 -14.30 13.47
N ASP A 216 23.92 -13.37 13.38
CA ASP A 216 25.27 -13.51 13.88
C ASP A 216 25.65 -12.23 14.64
N ASN A 217 26.01 -12.36 15.93
CA ASN A 217 26.42 -11.27 16.81
C ASN A 217 25.48 -10.04 16.76
N GLY A 218 24.15 -10.26 16.80
CA GLY A 218 23.13 -9.22 16.77
C GLY A 218 22.89 -8.58 15.40
N ARG A 219 23.54 -9.08 14.35
CA ARG A 219 23.33 -8.68 12.97
C ARG A 219 22.51 -9.74 12.24
N VAL A 220 21.55 -9.31 11.42
CA VAL A 220 20.88 -10.21 10.47
C VAL A 220 21.84 -10.51 9.32
N THR A 221 22.06 -11.78 9.07
CA THR A 221 22.95 -12.30 8.02
C THR A 221 22.20 -13.10 6.95
N GLY A 222 20.89 -13.20 7.06
CA GLY A 222 20.04 -13.91 6.10
C GLY A 222 18.71 -14.36 6.68
N ILE A 223 18.17 -15.39 6.06
CA ILE A 223 16.87 -15.97 6.39
C ILE A 223 16.98 -17.50 6.48
N LYS A 224 16.03 -18.10 7.21
CA LYS A 224 15.73 -19.53 7.18
C LYS A 224 14.34 -19.74 6.60
N THR A 225 14.22 -20.63 5.63
CA THR A 225 12.96 -21.01 5.01
C THR A 225 12.22 -22.08 5.80
N GLY A 226 10.95 -22.28 5.52
CA GLY A 226 10.10 -23.27 6.22
C GLY A 226 10.52 -24.73 5.97
N ASP A 227 11.22 -25.01 4.88
CA ASP A 227 11.82 -26.32 4.57
C ASP A 227 13.22 -26.50 5.19
N GLY A 228 13.72 -25.49 5.92
CA GLY A 228 14.97 -25.52 6.66
C GLY A 228 16.21 -25.04 5.92
N GLU A 229 16.10 -24.62 4.65
CA GLU A 229 17.21 -24.02 3.91
C GLU A 229 17.59 -22.66 4.50
N THR A 230 18.88 -22.34 4.48
CA THR A 230 19.42 -21.05 4.91
C THR A 230 19.98 -20.29 3.72
N LEU A 231 19.52 -19.04 3.53
CA LEU A 231 20.07 -18.12 2.56
C LEU A 231 20.77 -16.98 3.30
N THR A 232 21.94 -16.56 2.82
CA THR A 232 22.74 -15.52 3.45
C THR A 232 22.97 -14.33 2.51
N ALA A 233 22.96 -13.11 3.09
CA ALA A 233 23.28 -11.87 2.39
C ALA A 233 23.74 -10.78 3.38
N ALA A 234 24.42 -9.75 2.86
CA ALA A 234 24.80 -8.58 3.65
C ALA A 234 23.60 -7.73 4.10
N HIS A 235 22.54 -7.73 3.31
CA HIS A 235 21.31 -6.96 3.54
C HIS A 235 20.08 -7.85 3.39
N THR A 236 19.19 -7.83 4.39
CA THR A 236 17.91 -8.50 4.35
C THR A 236 16.80 -7.46 4.42
N LEU A 237 15.94 -7.40 3.41
CA LEU A 237 14.83 -6.46 3.28
C LEU A 237 13.50 -7.19 3.36
N LEU A 238 12.65 -6.82 4.30
CA LEU A 238 11.29 -7.36 4.45
C LEU A 238 10.29 -6.47 3.67
N CYS A 239 9.71 -7.05 2.62
CA CYS A 239 8.64 -6.47 1.80
C CYS A 239 7.36 -7.30 1.90
N THR A 240 7.06 -7.82 3.09
CA THR A 240 6.08 -8.89 3.33
C THR A 240 4.65 -8.40 3.55
N GLY A 241 4.38 -7.10 3.34
CA GLY A 241 3.03 -6.52 3.40
C GLY A 241 2.30 -6.90 4.70
N ALA A 242 1.05 -7.31 4.57
CA ALA A 242 0.19 -7.73 5.68
C ALA A 242 0.75 -8.89 6.54
N TYR A 243 1.75 -9.62 6.04
CA TYR A 243 2.39 -10.72 6.79
C TYR A 243 3.57 -10.26 7.65
N THR A 244 3.97 -8.99 7.56
CA THR A 244 5.12 -8.45 8.32
C THR A 244 4.95 -8.60 9.82
N PRO A 245 3.81 -8.27 10.46
CA PRO A 245 3.66 -8.43 11.90
C PRO A 245 3.86 -9.89 12.35
N LYS A 246 3.20 -10.82 11.67
CA LYS A 246 3.30 -12.25 11.99
C LYS A 246 4.73 -12.79 11.84
N LEU A 247 5.42 -12.44 10.74
CA LEU A 247 6.80 -12.87 10.51
C LEU A 247 7.74 -12.34 11.60
N LEU A 248 7.59 -11.08 11.99
CA LEU A 248 8.43 -10.48 13.02
C LEU A 248 8.21 -11.09 14.41
N GLU A 249 6.98 -11.55 14.75
CA GLU A 249 6.74 -12.32 15.99
C GLU A 249 7.50 -13.65 16.00
N TYR A 250 7.50 -14.39 14.89
CA TYR A 250 8.29 -15.62 14.78
C TYR A 250 9.79 -15.35 14.85
N CYS A 251 10.27 -14.27 14.22
CA CYS A 251 11.66 -13.87 14.30
C CYS A 251 12.08 -13.48 15.73
N ALA A 252 11.21 -12.77 16.44
CA ALA A 252 11.43 -12.37 17.82
C ALA A 252 11.50 -13.58 18.75
N GLN A 253 10.61 -14.56 18.59
CA GLN A 253 10.63 -15.81 19.35
C GLN A 253 11.91 -16.61 19.09
N ALA A 254 12.27 -16.77 17.80
CA ALA A 254 13.43 -17.57 17.40
C ALA A 254 14.76 -16.98 17.87
N SER A 255 14.88 -15.65 17.94
CA SER A 255 16.09 -14.93 18.35
C SER A 255 16.12 -14.55 19.84
N GLY A 256 14.99 -14.61 20.53
CA GLY A 256 14.84 -14.08 21.88
C GLY A 256 14.83 -12.53 21.96
N ASN A 257 14.76 -11.83 20.81
CA ASN A 257 14.77 -10.37 20.74
C ASN A 257 13.36 -9.82 20.44
N ASN A 258 12.63 -9.41 21.49
CA ASN A 258 11.28 -8.88 21.36
C ASN A 258 11.20 -7.49 20.69
N ASP A 259 12.31 -6.75 20.59
CA ASP A 259 12.35 -5.44 19.92
C ASP A 259 12.19 -5.58 18.40
N LEU A 260 12.25 -6.80 17.87
CA LEU A 260 11.94 -7.11 16.47
C LEU A 260 10.44 -6.99 16.15
N CYS A 261 9.56 -7.14 17.13
CA CYS A 261 8.12 -7.15 16.92
C CYS A 261 7.63 -5.82 16.29
N ALA A 262 6.69 -5.93 15.36
CA ALA A 262 6.06 -4.76 14.76
C ALA A 262 5.29 -3.92 15.80
N GLY A 263 4.70 -4.57 16.82
CA GLY A 263 3.83 -3.92 17.77
C GLY A 263 2.68 -3.19 17.06
N GLU A 264 2.41 -1.97 17.48
CA GLU A 264 1.37 -1.13 16.87
C GLU A 264 1.82 -0.39 15.60
N ARG A 265 3.06 -0.59 15.13
CA ARG A 265 3.58 0.09 13.93
C ARG A 265 2.90 -0.37 12.66
N ILE A 266 2.51 -1.64 12.62
CA ILE A 266 1.94 -2.28 11.43
C ILE A 266 0.72 -3.10 11.82
N VAL A 267 -0.41 -2.82 11.18
CA VAL A 267 -1.64 -3.62 11.30
C VAL A 267 -1.99 -4.21 9.93
N ALA A 268 -2.24 -5.51 9.87
CA ALA A 268 -2.80 -6.10 8.67
C ALA A 268 -4.29 -5.74 8.56
N GLY A 269 -4.70 -5.22 7.42
CA GLY A 269 -6.09 -4.87 7.15
C GLY A 269 -6.60 -5.50 5.87
N GLY A 270 -7.84 -5.98 5.90
CA GLY A 270 -8.56 -6.54 4.76
C GLY A 270 -9.62 -5.59 4.26
N ILE A 271 -9.79 -5.52 2.95
CA ILE A 271 -10.94 -4.90 2.28
C ILE A 271 -11.51 -5.87 1.26
N THR A 272 -12.83 -5.84 1.11
CA THR A 272 -13.51 -6.71 0.14
C THR A 272 -13.65 -6.02 -1.20
N THR A 273 -13.38 -6.74 -2.27
CA THR A 273 -13.63 -6.29 -3.64
C THR A 273 -14.59 -7.24 -4.32
N GLY A 274 -15.41 -6.72 -5.22
CA GLY A 274 -16.34 -7.48 -6.01
C GLY A 274 -16.30 -7.14 -7.48
N MET A 275 -16.74 -8.07 -8.33
CA MET A 275 -16.84 -7.89 -9.78
C MET A 275 -18.15 -8.43 -10.30
N THR A 276 -18.70 -7.74 -11.29
CA THR A 276 -19.79 -8.23 -12.13
C THR A 276 -19.33 -8.32 -13.58
N LYS A 277 -19.85 -9.28 -14.32
CA LYS A 277 -19.65 -9.36 -15.75
C LYS A 277 -20.73 -8.56 -16.47
N LEU A 278 -20.31 -7.56 -17.23
CA LEU A 278 -21.22 -6.74 -18.03
C LEU A 278 -21.61 -7.45 -19.33
N ASP A 279 -22.85 -7.23 -19.75
CA ASP A 279 -23.22 -7.54 -21.12
C ASP A 279 -22.52 -6.60 -22.12
N GLU A 280 -22.64 -6.87 -23.41
CA GLU A 280 -21.93 -6.13 -24.44
C GLU A 280 -22.34 -4.65 -24.51
N GLU A 281 -23.61 -4.32 -24.28
CA GLU A 281 -24.12 -2.96 -24.30
C GLU A 281 -23.61 -2.17 -23.11
N SER A 282 -23.71 -2.72 -21.91
CA SER A 282 -23.17 -2.15 -20.69
C SER A 282 -21.64 -1.98 -20.79
N TYR A 283 -20.93 -2.97 -21.31
CA TYR A 283 -19.49 -2.86 -21.51
C TYR A 283 -19.10 -1.66 -22.38
N ARG A 284 -19.75 -1.48 -23.54
CA ARG A 284 -19.48 -0.32 -24.41
C ARG A 284 -19.73 1.02 -23.69
N ARG A 285 -20.73 1.07 -22.83
CA ARG A 285 -21.05 2.27 -22.05
C ARG A 285 -19.99 2.55 -20.98
N PHE A 286 -19.47 1.52 -20.31
CA PHE A 286 -18.55 1.65 -19.20
C PHE A 286 -17.06 1.55 -19.59
N ALA A 287 -16.72 1.07 -20.78
CA ALA A 287 -15.33 0.79 -21.20
C ALA A 287 -14.37 1.99 -21.10
N SER A 288 -14.88 3.20 -21.28
CA SER A 288 -14.11 4.45 -21.19
C SER A 288 -14.39 5.26 -19.92
N MET A 289 -15.07 4.68 -18.94
CA MET A 289 -15.36 5.38 -17.69
C MET A 289 -14.10 5.77 -16.96
N PRO A 290 -14.08 6.87 -16.20
CA PRO A 290 -13.00 7.14 -15.26
C PRO A 290 -13.07 6.18 -14.07
N VAL A 291 -11.98 6.08 -13.32
CA VAL A 291 -12.03 5.47 -11.98
C VAL A 291 -12.96 6.32 -11.10
N GLY A 292 -13.99 5.72 -10.54
CA GLY A 292 -14.87 6.37 -9.57
C GLY A 292 -14.34 6.20 -8.15
N VAL A 293 -14.31 7.27 -7.36
CA VAL A 293 -13.90 7.25 -5.95
C VAL A 293 -14.83 8.12 -5.13
N GLN A 294 -15.12 7.72 -3.88
CA GLN A 294 -15.82 8.51 -2.89
C GLN A 294 -15.19 8.32 -1.51
N GLY A 295 -15.06 9.40 -0.74
CA GLY A 295 -14.37 9.39 0.54
C GLY A 295 -12.84 9.43 0.39
N TYR A 296 -12.12 9.49 1.46
CA TYR A 296 -10.67 9.37 1.62
C TYR A 296 -10.22 9.77 3.01
N THR A 297 -10.74 10.90 3.54
CA THR A 297 -10.45 11.36 4.91
C THR A 297 -11.54 10.88 5.88
N ALA A 298 -11.29 10.96 7.17
CA ALA A 298 -12.31 10.66 8.18
C ALA A 298 -13.55 11.57 8.06
N GLU A 299 -13.39 12.79 7.54
CA GLU A 299 -14.45 13.74 7.27
C GLU A 299 -15.23 13.41 6.00
N ASP A 300 -14.56 12.80 5.01
CA ASP A 300 -15.17 12.37 3.76
C ASP A 300 -16.04 11.11 3.91
N GLY A 301 -15.94 10.43 5.04
CA GLY A 301 -16.68 9.19 5.29
C GLY A 301 -16.06 7.97 4.60
N PRO A 302 -16.86 6.93 4.32
CA PRO A 302 -16.35 5.65 3.80
C PRO A 302 -15.57 5.80 2.49
N PHE A 303 -14.45 5.08 2.39
CA PHE A 303 -13.61 5.04 1.20
C PHE A 303 -14.04 3.90 0.28
N ILE A 304 -14.81 4.24 -0.74
CA ILE A 304 -15.32 3.29 -1.74
C ILE A 304 -14.93 3.73 -3.15
N GLY A 305 -14.94 2.79 -4.07
CA GLY A 305 -14.64 3.12 -5.47
C GLY A 305 -14.92 2.01 -6.45
N SER A 306 -14.87 2.37 -7.71
CA SER A 306 -15.09 1.49 -8.84
C SER A 306 -14.07 1.74 -9.93
N LEU A 307 -13.59 0.66 -10.54
CA LEU A 307 -12.65 0.70 -11.65
C LEU A 307 -13.34 0.32 -12.97
N PRO A 308 -12.89 0.90 -14.09
CA PRO A 308 -13.37 0.51 -15.40
C PRO A 308 -13.33 -1.00 -15.64
N PRO A 309 -14.23 -1.52 -16.47
CA PRO A 309 -14.25 -2.94 -16.76
C PRO A 309 -12.97 -3.38 -17.47
N THR A 310 -12.50 -4.57 -17.12
CA THR A 310 -11.41 -5.25 -17.82
C THR A 310 -11.81 -5.62 -19.26
N ARG A 311 -10.84 -6.11 -20.06
CA ARG A 311 -11.11 -6.64 -21.41
C ARG A 311 -12.12 -7.80 -21.40
N ASP A 312 -12.20 -8.54 -20.27
CA ASP A 312 -13.16 -9.62 -20.07
C ASP A 312 -14.54 -9.12 -19.65
N ARG A 313 -14.78 -7.80 -19.73
CA ARG A 313 -16.02 -7.10 -19.38
C ARG A 313 -16.36 -7.18 -17.88
N GLU A 314 -15.37 -7.31 -17.02
CA GLU A 314 -15.52 -7.40 -15.58
C GLU A 314 -15.35 -6.01 -14.94
N LEU A 315 -16.45 -5.43 -14.47
CA LEU A 315 -16.49 -4.18 -13.72
C LEU A 315 -16.22 -4.49 -12.25
N LYS A 316 -15.27 -3.76 -11.65
CA LYS A 316 -14.82 -3.97 -10.28
C LYS A 316 -15.14 -2.79 -9.40
N TRP A 317 -15.48 -3.08 -8.14
CA TRP A 317 -15.57 -2.08 -7.06
C TRP A 317 -15.10 -2.68 -5.73
N TRP A 318 -14.91 -1.82 -4.73
CA TRP A 318 -14.57 -2.25 -3.37
C TRP A 318 -15.57 -1.73 -2.36
N GLY A 319 -15.77 -2.49 -1.26
CA GLY A 319 -16.63 -2.16 -0.13
C GLY A 319 -16.02 -1.09 0.77
N GLU A 320 -16.80 -0.60 1.72
CA GLU A 320 -16.38 0.47 2.63
C GLU A 320 -15.68 -0.03 3.90
N LYS A 321 -15.92 -1.29 4.29
CA LYS A 321 -15.45 -1.82 5.57
C LYS A 321 -14.03 -2.35 5.45
N ILE A 322 -13.14 -1.73 6.21
CA ILE A 322 -11.78 -2.19 6.40
C ILE A 322 -11.69 -2.84 7.77
N PHE A 323 -11.20 -4.06 7.81
CA PHE A 323 -11.18 -4.89 9.02
C PHE A 323 -9.80 -5.52 9.25
N LYS A 324 -9.46 -5.68 10.53
CA LYS A 324 -8.31 -6.46 10.98
C LYS A 324 -8.72 -7.89 11.28
N ASN A 325 -7.74 -8.78 11.43
CA ASN A 325 -7.94 -10.15 11.88
C ASN A 325 -6.96 -10.44 13.02
N ASP A 326 -7.35 -10.01 14.23
CA ASP A 326 -6.56 -10.25 15.42
C ASP A 326 -6.54 -11.77 15.71
N THR A 327 -5.36 -12.37 15.60
CA THR A 327 -5.14 -13.81 15.78
C THR A 327 -3.95 -14.07 16.66
N GLU A 328 -4.03 -15.10 17.48
CA GLU A 328 -2.91 -15.58 18.27
C GLU A 328 -1.96 -16.37 17.36
N VAL A 329 -0.84 -15.74 17.01
CA VAL A 329 0.18 -16.34 16.12
C VAL A 329 1.17 -17.21 16.89
N LEU A 330 1.38 -16.91 18.17
CA LEU A 330 2.19 -17.65 19.14
C LEU A 330 1.52 -17.54 20.50
N PRO A 331 1.76 -18.47 21.47
CA PRO A 331 1.18 -18.40 22.80
C PRO A 331 1.33 -17.00 23.44
N GLY A 332 0.22 -16.33 23.72
CA GLY A 332 0.16 -14.98 24.30
C GLY A 332 0.57 -13.85 23.36
N ARG A 333 0.79 -14.09 22.07
CA ARG A 333 1.14 -13.07 21.07
C ARG A 333 0.04 -12.93 20.02
N ILE A 334 -0.67 -11.83 20.11
CA ILE A 334 -1.80 -11.50 19.22
C ILE A 334 -1.37 -10.39 18.30
N VAL A 335 -1.54 -10.59 16.99
CA VAL A 335 -1.35 -9.57 15.95
C VAL A 335 -2.44 -9.70 14.91
N SER A 336 -2.72 -8.61 14.20
CA SER A 336 -3.54 -8.72 13.00
C SER A 336 -2.73 -9.34 11.87
N ALA A 337 -3.25 -10.41 11.28
CA ALA A 337 -2.64 -11.10 10.15
C ALA A 337 -3.73 -11.69 9.23
N PRO A 338 -3.47 -11.85 7.93
CA PRO A 338 -4.36 -12.63 7.07
C PRO A 338 -4.58 -14.03 7.65
N PRO A 339 -5.76 -14.65 7.41
CA PRO A 339 -6.04 -16.02 7.84
C PRO A 339 -4.94 -17.00 7.40
N ALA A 340 -4.86 -18.13 8.10
CA ALA A 340 -3.91 -19.18 7.74
C ALA A 340 -4.35 -19.92 6.48
N LYS A 341 -3.44 -20.74 5.93
CA LYS A 341 -3.74 -21.67 4.80
C LYS A 341 -5.05 -22.46 5.00
N PRO A 342 -5.73 -22.93 3.91
CA PRO A 342 -5.07 -23.22 2.63
C PRO A 342 -4.92 -22.04 1.66
N ASP A 343 -5.84 -21.12 1.59
CA ASP A 343 -5.82 -20.01 0.63
C ASP A 343 -5.77 -18.63 1.28
N TYR A 344 -5.43 -18.61 2.58
CA TYR A 344 -5.36 -17.39 3.39
C TYR A 344 -6.71 -16.65 3.47
N GLY A 345 -7.81 -17.34 3.23
CA GLY A 345 -9.15 -16.79 3.34
C GLY A 345 -9.49 -15.69 2.34
N GLN A 346 -8.68 -15.46 1.30
CA GLN A 346 -8.92 -14.33 0.39
C GLN A 346 -10.22 -14.49 -0.44
N TRP A 347 -10.69 -15.71 -0.63
CA TRP A 347 -11.91 -16.03 -1.38
C TRP A 347 -13.11 -16.30 -0.49
N GLU A 348 -12.92 -16.40 0.82
CA GLU A 348 -13.95 -16.68 1.81
C GLU A 348 -14.64 -15.40 2.26
N VAL A 349 -15.51 -14.88 1.41
CA VAL A 349 -16.28 -13.65 1.67
C VAL A 349 -17.66 -14.01 2.21
N SER A 350 -17.94 -13.58 3.46
CA SER A 350 -19.24 -13.77 4.10
C SER A 350 -20.39 -13.06 3.37
N GLU A 351 -21.63 -13.48 3.58
CA GLU A 351 -22.78 -12.79 3.01
C GLU A 351 -22.86 -11.32 3.46
N ARG A 352 -22.48 -11.05 4.72
CA ARG A 352 -22.41 -9.69 5.27
C ARG A 352 -21.40 -8.80 4.52
N LEU A 353 -20.25 -9.34 4.14
CA LEU A 353 -19.24 -8.62 3.32
C LEU A 353 -19.70 -8.48 1.87
N LYS A 354 -20.47 -9.43 1.34
CA LYS A 354 -21.07 -9.30 0.00
C LYS A 354 -22.14 -8.21 -0.03
N GLU A 355 -22.94 -8.07 1.04
CA GLU A 355 -23.89 -6.96 1.20
C GLU A 355 -23.19 -5.61 1.23
N ASP A 356 -22.04 -5.50 1.93
CA ASP A 356 -21.19 -4.30 1.96
C ASP A 356 -20.68 -3.93 0.56
N ILE A 357 -20.19 -4.92 -0.21
CA ILE A 357 -19.79 -4.71 -1.60
C ILE A 357 -20.98 -4.22 -2.45
N GLN A 358 -22.17 -4.83 -2.31
CA GLN A 358 -23.35 -4.43 -3.08
C GLN A 358 -23.83 -3.02 -2.71
N HIS A 359 -23.70 -2.64 -1.44
CA HIS A 359 -23.99 -1.26 -1.02
C HIS A 359 -23.05 -0.26 -1.70
N ALA A 360 -21.75 -0.50 -1.70
CA ALA A 360 -20.78 0.34 -2.38
C ALA A 360 -21.07 0.49 -3.88
N ASN A 361 -21.47 -0.60 -4.54
CA ASN A 361 -21.91 -0.56 -5.93
C ASN A 361 -23.13 0.37 -6.13
N HIS A 362 -24.13 0.28 -5.24
CA HIS A 362 -25.33 1.10 -5.29
C HIS A 362 -25.01 2.60 -5.09
N VAL A 363 -24.02 2.94 -4.27
CA VAL A 363 -23.60 4.33 -4.05
C VAL A 363 -23.11 4.99 -5.34
N PHE A 364 -22.42 4.25 -6.23
CA PHE A 364 -21.95 4.79 -7.50
C PHE A 364 -22.99 4.80 -8.61
N TYR A 365 -23.78 3.75 -8.70
CA TYR A 365 -24.62 3.50 -9.88
C TYR A 365 -26.13 3.55 -9.59
N GLY A 366 -26.51 3.73 -8.32
CA GLY A 366 -27.92 3.82 -7.92
C GLY A 366 -28.70 2.60 -8.37
N LYS A 367 -29.95 2.82 -8.81
CA LYS A 367 -30.85 1.74 -9.26
C LYS A 367 -30.37 1.03 -10.53
N LYS A 368 -29.46 1.63 -11.30
CA LYS A 368 -28.92 1.04 -12.53
C LYS A 368 -28.15 -0.26 -12.27
N SER A 369 -27.56 -0.40 -11.08
CA SER A 369 -26.79 -1.59 -10.69
C SER A 369 -27.59 -2.68 -9.98
N ALA A 370 -28.88 -2.47 -9.73
CA ALA A 370 -29.71 -3.38 -8.93
C ALA A 370 -29.82 -4.81 -9.51
N HIS A 371 -29.62 -4.96 -10.83
CA HIS A 371 -29.66 -6.27 -11.51
C HIS A 371 -28.28 -6.92 -11.65
N TRP A 372 -27.19 -6.23 -11.29
CA TRP A 372 -25.85 -6.78 -11.40
C TRP A 372 -25.60 -7.83 -10.34
N LYS A 373 -25.10 -8.99 -10.76
CA LYS A 373 -24.75 -10.08 -9.85
C LYS A 373 -23.29 -10.00 -9.48
N LEU A 374 -23.00 -10.19 -8.21
CA LEU A 374 -21.64 -10.35 -7.73
C LEU A 374 -21.12 -11.73 -8.15
N GLU A 375 -20.32 -11.78 -9.22
CA GLU A 375 -19.81 -13.03 -9.79
C GLU A 375 -18.43 -13.42 -9.22
N LYS A 376 -17.60 -12.43 -8.92
CA LYS A 376 -16.29 -12.63 -8.31
C LYS A 376 -16.18 -11.72 -7.09
N HIS A 377 -15.49 -12.21 -6.07
CA HIS A 377 -15.18 -11.45 -4.87
C HIS A 377 -13.85 -11.89 -4.30
N ARG A 378 -13.20 -11.00 -3.54
CA ARG A 378 -11.91 -11.26 -2.92
C ARG A 378 -11.71 -10.35 -1.74
N ILE A 379 -11.05 -10.84 -0.68
CA ILE A 379 -10.47 -10.02 0.37
C ILE A 379 -9.03 -9.68 -0.02
N CYS A 380 -8.74 -8.39 -0.11
CA CYS A 380 -7.38 -7.88 -0.34
C CYS A 380 -6.76 -7.49 1.00
N TRP A 381 -5.69 -8.18 1.41
CA TRP A 381 -4.97 -7.91 2.65
C TRP A 381 -3.77 -7.01 2.39
N ASP A 382 -3.72 -5.85 3.03
CA ASP A 382 -2.56 -4.93 2.99
C ASP A 382 -2.07 -4.60 4.41
N ALA A 383 -0.92 -3.94 4.49
CA ALA A 383 -0.34 -3.46 5.74
C ALA A 383 -0.63 -1.97 5.92
N PHE A 384 -1.04 -1.59 7.11
CA PHE A 384 -1.41 -0.24 7.50
C PHE A 384 -0.52 0.31 8.59
N THR A 385 -0.28 1.61 8.55
CA THR A 385 0.24 2.42 9.64
C THR A 385 -0.81 3.45 10.04
N THR A 386 -0.74 3.95 11.27
CA THR A 386 -1.70 4.94 11.79
C THR A 386 -1.64 6.30 11.08
N SER A 387 -0.59 6.57 10.31
CA SER A 387 -0.43 7.80 9.52
C SER A 387 -0.72 7.62 8.03
N SER A 388 -1.12 6.41 7.59
CA SER A 388 -1.20 6.01 6.17
C SER A 388 0.10 6.21 5.37
N ASP A 389 1.24 6.37 6.07
CA ASP A 389 2.56 6.45 5.45
C ASP A 389 3.22 5.08 5.32
N PHE A 390 4.08 4.93 4.33
CA PHE A 390 4.93 3.74 4.19
C PHE A 390 5.86 3.57 5.40
N ILE A 391 6.38 2.36 5.58
CA ILE A 391 7.61 2.12 6.33
C ILE A 391 8.68 1.76 5.31
N ILE A 392 9.68 2.62 5.16
CA ILE A 392 10.88 2.40 4.33
C ILE A 392 12.09 2.82 5.17
N SER A 393 12.61 1.88 5.96
CA SER A 393 13.55 2.19 7.05
C SER A 393 14.47 1.01 7.38
N PRO A 394 15.70 1.27 7.89
CA PRO A 394 16.41 0.26 8.66
C PRO A 394 15.56 -0.16 9.87
N HIS A 395 15.61 -1.42 10.25
CA HIS A 395 15.01 -1.89 11.49
C HIS A 395 15.94 -1.58 12.67
N THR A 396 15.45 -0.82 13.67
CA THR A 396 16.30 -0.30 14.75
C THR A 396 16.84 -1.37 15.69
N ALA A 397 16.14 -2.50 15.83
CA ALA A 397 16.55 -3.60 16.71
C ALA A 397 17.61 -4.54 16.12
N ALA A 398 17.94 -4.45 14.84
CA ALA A 398 18.91 -5.37 14.22
C ALA A 398 19.64 -4.77 13.02
N LYS A 399 20.96 -4.75 13.07
CA LYS A 399 21.80 -4.33 11.93
C LYS A 399 21.61 -5.30 10.76
N GLY A 400 21.64 -4.79 9.52
CA GLY A 400 21.49 -5.60 8.30
C GLY A 400 20.05 -5.98 7.98
N LEU A 401 19.09 -5.59 8.83
CA LEU A 401 17.65 -5.74 8.60
C LEU A 401 17.04 -4.41 8.17
N TYR A 402 16.19 -4.47 7.15
CA TYR A 402 15.46 -3.34 6.61
C TYR A 402 14.01 -3.72 6.36
N VAL A 403 13.11 -2.74 6.38
CA VAL A 403 11.69 -2.95 6.14
C VAL A 403 11.21 -1.97 5.08
N ALA A 404 10.49 -2.46 4.07
CA ALA A 404 9.81 -1.65 3.07
C ALA A 404 8.42 -2.23 2.83
N THR A 405 7.40 -1.63 3.44
CA THR A 405 6.04 -2.15 3.49
C THR A 405 5.01 -1.06 3.78
N CYS A 406 3.80 -1.45 4.14
CA CYS A 406 2.67 -0.59 4.48
C CYS A 406 2.17 0.21 3.27
N GLY A 407 1.60 -0.54 2.30
CA GLY A 407 0.98 0.06 1.12
C GLY A 407 -0.26 0.89 1.42
N ASN A 408 -0.92 0.69 2.57
CA ASN A 408 -2.10 1.44 3.03
C ASN A 408 -3.15 1.61 1.92
N PHE A 409 -3.37 0.56 1.11
CA PHE A 409 -4.19 0.55 -0.12
C PHE A 409 -3.81 1.58 -1.20
N HIS A 410 -2.79 2.37 -0.99
CA HIS A 410 -2.33 3.34 -2.00
C HIS A 410 -0.92 3.09 -2.54
N GLY A 411 -0.18 2.09 -2.04
CA GLY A 411 1.21 1.82 -2.41
C GLY A 411 1.39 1.38 -3.86
N TRP A 412 0.42 0.67 -4.46
CA TRP A 412 0.58 0.03 -5.77
C TRP A 412 0.98 1.00 -6.90
N LYS A 413 0.35 2.17 -6.96
CA LYS A 413 0.59 3.15 -8.01
C LYS A 413 2.01 3.74 -8.03
N PHE A 414 2.77 3.56 -6.96
CA PHE A 414 4.18 3.96 -6.88
C PHE A 414 5.15 2.87 -7.36
N PHE A 415 4.64 1.75 -7.85
CA PHE A 415 5.44 0.60 -8.29
C PHE A 415 6.63 0.98 -9.18
N PRO A 416 6.50 1.88 -10.20
CA PRO A 416 7.63 2.31 -11.01
C PRO A 416 8.77 2.98 -10.27
N VAL A 417 8.53 3.60 -9.11
CA VAL A 417 9.51 4.46 -8.42
C VAL A 417 9.90 4.00 -7.02
N LEU A 418 9.12 3.10 -6.37
CA LEU A 418 9.38 2.63 -5.00
C LEU A 418 10.82 2.18 -4.79
N GLY A 419 11.36 1.36 -5.71
CA GLY A 419 12.71 0.83 -5.60
C GLY A 419 13.80 1.90 -5.58
N LYS A 420 13.60 3.04 -6.25
CA LYS A 420 14.51 4.18 -6.21
C LYS A 420 14.64 4.73 -4.79
N TYR A 421 13.52 4.96 -4.11
CA TYR A 421 13.48 5.47 -2.74
C TYR A 421 13.99 4.45 -1.72
N ILE A 422 13.65 3.16 -1.91
CA ILE A 422 14.13 2.08 -1.04
C ILE A 422 15.67 1.93 -1.16
N ILE A 423 16.23 2.04 -2.36
CA ILE A 423 17.69 2.01 -2.54
C ILE A 423 18.34 3.21 -1.85
N SER A 424 17.76 4.41 -1.94
CA SER A 424 18.29 5.58 -1.23
C SER A 424 18.31 5.37 0.28
N MET A 425 17.29 4.69 0.84
CA MET A 425 17.28 4.27 2.26
C MET A 425 18.40 3.25 2.56
N LEU A 426 18.56 2.21 1.72
CA LEU A 426 19.61 1.19 1.90
C LEU A 426 21.02 1.79 1.85
N GLU A 427 21.22 2.86 1.10
CA GLU A 427 22.49 3.60 0.95
C GLU A 427 22.67 4.73 1.99
N GLY A 428 21.66 4.99 2.82
CA GLY A 428 21.69 6.10 3.77
C GLY A 428 21.62 7.48 3.11
N THR A 429 21.08 7.58 1.91
CA THR A 429 20.97 8.82 1.10
C THR A 429 19.51 9.27 0.90
N LEU A 430 18.55 8.63 1.59
CA LEU A 430 17.16 9.05 1.57
C LEU A 430 17.06 10.45 2.20
N GLU A 431 16.27 11.33 1.57
CA GLU A 431 16.04 12.69 2.07
C GLU A 431 15.59 12.66 3.54
N PRO A 432 16.09 13.57 4.40
CA PRO A 432 15.78 13.56 5.84
C PRO A 432 14.27 13.58 6.13
N GLU A 433 13.49 14.38 5.40
CA GLU A 433 12.04 14.46 5.51
C GLU A 433 11.38 13.10 5.27
N LEU A 434 11.82 12.36 4.23
CA LEU A 434 11.32 11.02 3.93
C LEU A 434 11.80 9.99 4.95
N SER A 435 13.03 10.12 5.44
CA SER A 435 13.58 9.23 6.47
C SER A 435 12.81 9.34 7.79
N GLU A 436 12.38 10.55 8.15
CA GLU A 436 11.53 10.81 9.31
C GLU A 436 10.10 10.28 9.05
N LYS A 437 9.51 10.66 7.92
CA LYS A 437 8.12 10.30 7.53
C LYS A 437 7.93 8.78 7.43
N TRP A 438 8.92 8.03 6.92
CA TRP A 438 8.84 6.59 6.70
C TRP A 438 9.66 5.76 7.70
N GLY A 439 10.14 6.38 8.77
CA GLY A 439 10.97 5.76 9.81
C GLY A 439 10.23 4.67 10.59
N TRP A 440 10.98 3.65 11.04
CA TRP A 440 10.45 2.57 11.88
C TRP A 440 9.89 3.07 13.22
N ASP A 441 10.60 4.00 13.87
CA ASP A 441 10.25 4.56 15.20
C ASP A 441 9.70 5.99 15.12
N ARG A 442 9.10 6.37 13.99
CA ARG A 442 8.44 7.67 13.86
C ARG A 442 7.28 7.85 14.84
N GLU A 443 6.88 9.10 15.08
CA GLU A 443 5.66 9.41 15.80
C GLU A 443 4.43 8.80 15.09
N ARG A 444 3.49 8.29 15.86
CA ARG A 444 2.28 7.66 15.37
C ARG A 444 1.07 8.48 15.77
N PRO A 445 0.37 9.12 14.82
CA PRO A 445 -0.86 9.84 15.11
C PRO A 445 -1.99 8.87 15.52
N ASP A 446 -3.02 9.39 16.17
CA ASP A 446 -4.22 8.62 16.51
C ASP A 446 -4.92 8.17 15.21
N PRO A 447 -5.13 6.87 15.00
CA PRO A 447 -5.71 6.33 13.77
C PRO A 447 -7.16 6.80 13.50
N LYS A 448 -7.83 7.40 14.49
CA LYS A 448 -9.19 7.93 14.31
C LYS A 448 -9.32 8.99 13.21
N TYR A 449 -8.22 9.64 12.85
CA TYR A 449 -8.21 10.67 11.82
C TYR A 449 -8.14 10.13 10.39
N PHE A 450 -7.97 8.81 10.20
CA PHE A 450 -7.84 8.20 8.88
C PHE A 450 -9.04 7.29 8.58
N ALA A 451 -9.70 7.52 7.46
CA ALA A 451 -10.88 6.76 7.04
C ALA A 451 -10.55 5.30 6.71
N ASP A 452 -9.36 5.05 6.19
CA ASP A 452 -8.88 3.73 5.75
C ASP A 452 -8.25 2.89 6.87
N TRP A 453 -8.29 3.34 8.15
CA TRP A 453 -7.80 2.54 9.27
C TRP A 453 -8.72 1.33 9.55
N PRO A 454 -8.19 0.12 9.75
CA PRO A 454 -8.98 -1.09 10.06
C PRO A 454 -9.67 -1.00 11.42
N ARG A 455 -10.93 -0.57 11.46
CA ARG A 455 -11.71 -0.36 12.69
C ARG A 455 -12.56 -1.57 13.10
N HIS A 456 -12.88 -2.43 12.15
CA HIS A 456 -13.65 -3.63 12.38
C HIS A 456 -12.73 -4.83 12.63
N ASP A 457 -13.25 -5.87 13.27
CA ASP A 457 -12.56 -7.16 13.36
C ASP A 457 -13.25 -8.14 12.40
N MET A 458 -12.46 -8.98 11.72
CA MET A 458 -12.99 -9.95 10.75
C MET A 458 -14.05 -10.87 11.36
N LYS A 459 -13.90 -11.26 12.63
CA LYS A 459 -14.89 -12.09 13.34
C LYS A 459 -16.29 -11.45 13.40
N ASP A 460 -16.35 -10.11 13.43
CA ASP A 460 -17.61 -9.37 13.45
C ASP A 460 -18.20 -9.23 12.04
N MET A 461 -17.42 -9.57 11.02
CA MET A 461 -17.81 -9.56 9.60
C MET A 461 -18.19 -10.96 9.08
N LEU A 462 -18.01 -12.01 9.89
CA LEU A 462 -18.43 -13.37 9.54
C LEU A 462 -19.94 -13.54 9.69
N ASP A 463 -20.49 -14.48 8.92
CA ASP A 463 -21.89 -14.86 9.08
C ASP A 463 -22.10 -15.53 10.44
N PRO A 464 -23.24 -15.29 11.11
CA PRO A 464 -23.54 -16.01 12.35
C PRO A 464 -23.53 -17.51 12.08
N VAL A 465 -22.83 -18.26 12.92
CA VAL A 465 -22.85 -19.73 12.87
C VAL A 465 -24.31 -20.17 12.96
N ARG A 466 -24.85 -20.72 11.88
CA ARG A 466 -26.17 -21.37 11.92
C ARG A 466 -26.04 -22.57 12.84
N THR A 467 -26.40 -22.41 14.11
CA THR A 467 -26.65 -23.55 14.99
C THR A 467 -27.82 -24.31 14.37
N SER A 468 -27.50 -25.36 13.62
CA SER A 468 -28.52 -26.33 13.24
C SER A 468 -29.12 -26.87 14.56
N LYS A 469 -30.32 -26.49 14.87
CA LYS A 469 -31.12 -27.23 15.85
C LYS A 469 -31.27 -28.62 15.24
N LEU A 470 -30.49 -29.56 15.74
CA LEU A 470 -30.72 -30.99 15.61
C LEU A 470 -32.03 -31.32 16.34
#